data_86ff9aecdbcae7c302dafc57d7ea5e3d
#
_entry.id   86ff9aecdbcae7c302dafc57d7ea5e3d
#
_cell.length_a   1.000
_cell.length_b   1.000
_cell.length_c   1.000
_cell.angle_alpha   90.00
_cell.angle_beta   90.00
_cell.angle_gamma   90.00
#
_symmetry.space_group_name_H-M   'P 1'
#
loop_
_entity.id
_entity.type
_entity.pdbx_description
1 polymer ?
#
loop_
_entity_poly.entity_id
_entity_poly.type
_entity_poly.pdbx_seq_one_letter_code
_entity_poly.pdbx_strand_id
1 'polypeptide(L)'
;MLLEVALIEKKDDGVRIERKVRYRPKPVIEAIGPKKVPPEFFAFIETSTWDRNKKELKFVNVPTSHKISSMMENTGVLRLREAGGQCERTMDGEIKLKLPFFLKPLAMVGEAVIQREGLKILDAELPVLNRFIAEVVRAPK
;
A
#
# COMPACT_ATOMS: atom_id res chain seq x y z
N MET A 1 2.58 4.87 -10.12
CA MET A 1 3.62 4.04 -10.81
C MET A 1 4.67 3.62 -9.80
N LEU A 2 5.02 2.35 -9.79
CA LEU A 2 6.10 1.81 -8.95
C LEU A 2 7.40 1.80 -9.76
N LEU A 3 8.49 2.26 -9.17
CA LEU A 3 9.84 2.22 -9.76
C LEU A 3 10.55 0.91 -9.44
N GLU A 4 10.22 0.31 -8.29
CA GLU A 4 10.81 -0.95 -7.85
C GLU A 4 9.83 -1.70 -6.96
N VAL A 5 9.78 -3.03 -7.15
CA VAL A 5 9.11 -3.98 -6.26
C VAL A 5 10.06 -5.13 -6.02
N ALA A 6 10.45 -5.36 -4.78
CA ALA A 6 11.38 -6.42 -4.42
C ALA A 6 10.80 -7.30 -3.30
N LEU A 7 10.59 -8.58 -3.60
CA LEU A 7 10.22 -9.58 -2.59
C LEU A 7 11.42 -9.87 -1.70
N ILE A 8 11.30 -9.58 -0.41
CA ILE A 8 12.36 -9.82 0.58
C ILE A 8 12.20 -11.21 1.21
N GLU A 9 10.97 -11.54 1.60
CA GLU A 9 10.66 -12.80 2.28
C GLU A 9 9.26 -13.25 1.93
N LYS A 10 9.08 -14.56 1.81
CA LYS A 10 7.77 -15.19 1.65
C LYS A 10 7.75 -16.52 2.41
N LYS A 11 6.70 -16.73 3.19
CA LYS A 11 6.37 -18.00 3.84
C LYS A 11 4.95 -18.38 3.47
N ASP A 12 4.74 -19.65 3.16
CA ASP A 12 3.43 -20.19 2.80
C ASP A 12 3.25 -21.53 3.50
N ASP A 13 2.29 -21.61 4.42
CA ASP A 13 1.97 -22.82 5.16
C ASP A 13 0.73 -23.57 4.61
N GLY A 14 0.21 -23.14 3.45
CA GLY A 14 -0.99 -23.67 2.83
C GLY A 14 -2.28 -22.94 3.25
N VAL A 15 -2.33 -22.33 4.41
CA VAL A 15 -3.45 -21.54 4.93
C VAL A 15 -3.12 -20.05 4.88
N ARG A 16 -1.91 -19.68 5.30
CA ARG A 16 -1.44 -18.30 5.36
C ARG A 16 -0.24 -18.10 4.48
N ILE A 17 -0.20 -16.96 3.82
CA ILE A 17 0.98 -16.47 3.11
C ILE A 17 1.45 -15.21 3.82
N GLU A 18 2.64 -15.27 4.39
CA GLU A 18 3.33 -14.12 4.94
C GLU A 18 4.33 -13.60 3.92
N ARG A 19 4.34 -12.30 3.69
CA ARG A 19 5.26 -11.66 2.75
C ARG A 19 5.85 -10.41 3.35
N LYS A 20 7.09 -10.16 2.95
CA LYS A 20 7.77 -8.88 3.15
C LYS A 20 8.24 -8.39 1.79
N VAL A 21 7.74 -7.25 1.37
CA VAL A 21 7.99 -6.68 0.05
C VAL A 21 8.45 -5.24 0.20
N ARG A 22 9.52 -4.89 -0.49
CA ARG A 22 9.97 -3.50 -0.60
C ARG A 22 9.36 -2.87 -1.84
N TYR A 23 8.75 -1.71 -1.64
CA TYR A 23 8.20 -0.87 -2.69
C TYR A 23 8.94 0.45 -2.77
N ARG A 24 9.21 0.90 -3.98
CA ARG A 24 9.71 2.24 -4.26
C ARG A 24 8.79 2.88 -5.30
N PRO A 25 7.78 3.64 -4.86
CA PRO A 25 6.91 4.37 -5.77
C PRO A 25 7.64 5.58 -6.38
N LYS A 26 7.11 6.05 -7.50
CA LYS A 26 7.50 7.36 -8.03
C LYS A 26 7.12 8.43 -7.00
N PRO A 27 8.02 9.38 -6.69
CA PRO A 27 7.70 10.46 -5.76
C PRO A 27 6.44 11.22 -6.18
N VAL A 28 5.54 11.41 -5.24
CA VAL A 28 4.32 12.23 -5.42
C VAL A 28 4.63 13.71 -5.24
N ILE A 29 5.64 13.99 -4.40
CA ILE A 29 6.14 15.33 -4.12
C ILE A 29 7.63 15.35 -4.41
N GLU A 30 8.06 16.15 -5.39
CA GLU A 30 9.46 16.23 -5.78
C GLU A 30 10.24 17.26 -4.96
N ALA A 31 9.56 18.28 -4.42
CA ALA A 31 10.18 19.31 -3.61
C ALA A 31 9.19 19.91 -2.61
N ILE A 32 9.72 20.38 -1.49
CA ILE A 32 9.01 21.20 -0.49
C ILE A 32 9.76 22.52 -0.39
N GLY A 33 9.18 23.57 -0.98
CA GLY A 33 9.88 24.85 -1.15
C GLY A 33 11.17 24.67 -1.97
N PRO A 34 12.31 25.23 -1.53
CA PRO A 34 13.59 25.10 -2.25
C PRO A 34 14.27 23.74 -2.06
N LYS A 35 13.75 22.86 -1.21
CA LYS A 35 14.35 21.56 -0.87
C LYS A 35 13.73 20.45 -1.70
N LYS A 36 14.56 19.72 -2.45
CA LYS A 36 14.16 18.48 -3.11
C LYS A 36 13.92 17.40 -2.08
N VAL A 37 12.85 16.63 -2.27
CA VAL A 37 12.56 15.45 -1.45
C VAL A 37 13.24 14.25 -2.10
N PRO A 38 14.15 13.58 -1.40
CA PRO A 38 14.80 12.39 -1.93
C PRO A 38 13.77 11.29 -2.22
N PRO A 39 13.84 10.59 -3.37
CA PRO A 39 12.92 9.51 -3.71
C PRO A 39 12.84 8.39 -2.67
N GLU A 40 13.91 8.19 -1.91
CA GLU A 40 14.01 7.19 -0.84
C GLU A 40 13.02 7.44 0.31
N PHE A 41 12.55 8.67 0.47
CA PHE A 41 11.53 8.99 1.47
C PHE A 41 10.18 8.29 1.20
N PHE A 42 9.92 7.95 -0.06
CA PHE A 42 8.68 7.29 -0.45
C PHE A 42 8.80 5.76 -0.48
N ALA A 43 10.02 5.23 -0.33
CA ALA A 43 10.22 3.80 -0.25
C ALA A 43 9.74 3.24 1.09
N PHE A 44 9.04 2.10 1.04
CA PHE A 44 8.53 1.43 2.23
C PHE A 44 8.63 -0.09 2.10
N ILE A 45 8.59 -0.75 3.23
CA ILE A 45 8.47 -2.19 3.35
C ILE A 45 7.06 -2.51 3.83
N GLU A 46 6.35 -3.29 3.04
CA GLU A 46 5.09 -3.92 3.43
C GLU A 46 5.38 -5.29 4.06
N THR A 47 4.89 -5.48 5.26
CA THR A 47 4.74 -6.80 5.87
C THR A 47 3.27 -7.16 5.81
N SER A 48 2.93 -8.25 5.13
CA SER A 48 1.53 -8.65 4.93
C SER A 48 1.31 -10.13 5.19
N THR A 49 0.10 -10.44 5.66
CA THR A 49 -0.38 -11.80 5.89
C THR A 49 -1.71 -11.97 5.17
N TRP A 50 -1.72 -12.88 4.17
CA TRP A 50 -2.94 -13.32 3.49
C TRP A 50 -3.47 -14.60 4.15
N ASP A 51 -4.71 -14.56 4.62
CA ASP A 51 -5.43 -15.72 5.14
C ASP A 51 -6.40 -16.24 4.07
N ARG A 52 -6.14 -17.44 3.55
CA ARG A 52 -6.94 -18.05 2.47
C ARG A 52 -8.36 -18.37 2.91
N ASN A 53 -8.55 -18.77 4.16
CA ASN A 53 -9.86 -19.16 4.69
C ASN A 53 -10.75 -17.94 4.91
N LYS A 54 -10.17 -16.87 5.44
CA LYS A 54 -10.87 -15.60 5.69
C LYS A 54 -10.96 -14.72 4.45
N LYS A 55 -10.16 -15.03 3.41
CA LYS A 55 -9.98 -14.16 2.22
C LYS A 55 -9.63 -12.73 2.63
N GLU A 56 -8.71 -12.61 3.58
CA GLU A 56 -8.30 -11.36 4.21
C GLU A 56 -6.78 -11.18 4.13
N LEU A 57 -6.35 -10.01 3.69
CA LEU A 57 -4.96 -9.57 3.74
C LEU A 57 -4.83 -8.46 4.79
N LYS A 58 -3.99 -8.69 5.78
CA LYS A 58 -3.54 -7.64 6.71
C LYS A 58 -2.17 -7.16 6.30
N PHE A 59 -1.95 -5.86 6.33
CA PHE A 59 -0.66 -5.29 6.00
C PHE A 59 -0.26 -4.15 6.93
N VAL A 60 1.05 -3.99 7.05
CA VAL A 60 1.71 -2.87 7.72
C VAL A 60 2.79 -2.35 6.78
N ASN A 61 2.77 -1.07 6.51
CA ASN A 61 3.78 -0.38 5.72
C ASN A 61 4.66 0.47 6.62
N VAL A 62 5.96 0.24 6.52
CA VAL A 62 6.97 0.99 7.27
C VAL A 62 7.92 1.66 6.28
N PRO A 63 8.09 2.99 6.35
CA PRO A 63 9.07 3.67 5.51
C PRO A 63 10.48 3.13 5.72
N THR A 64 11.26 3.01 4.66
CA THR A 64 12.65 2.54 4.74
C THR A 64 13.59 3.60 5.30
N SER A 65 13.22 4.88 5.19
CA SER A 65 13.99 5.97 5.78
C SER A 65 13.83 6.02 7.29
N HIS A 66 14.93 5.88 8.02
CA HIS A 66 14.96 5.99 9.49
C HIS A 66 14.40 7.32 10.01
N LYS A 67 14.53 8.39 9.22
CA LYS A 67 14.01 9.71 9.60
C LYS A 67 12.49 9.76 9.62
N ILE A 68 11.82 8.92 8.83
CA ILE A 68 10.37 8.93 8.65
C ILE A 68 9.71 7.70 9.30
N SER A 69 10.44 6.60 9.47
CA SER A 69 9.87 5.34 9.97
C SER A 69 9.21 5.48 11.35
N SER A 70 9.73 6.38 12.20
CA SER A 70 9.13 6.70 13.50
C SER A 70 7.98 7.73 13.41
N MET A 71 7.84 8.41 12.27
CA MET A 71 6.88 9.50 12.07
C MET A 71 5.64 9.07 11.30
N MET A 72 5.68 7.93 10.61
CA MET A 72 4.57 7.46 9.79
C MET A 72 4.24 6.00 10.10
N GLU A 73 2.97 5.73 10.28
CA GLU A 73 2.41 4.40 10.42
C GLU A 73 1.28 4.22 9.42
N ASN A 74 1.32 3.17 8.63
CA ASN A 74 0.28 2.83 7.67
C ASN A 74 -0.06 1.35 7.84
N THR A 75 -1.30 1.09 8.21
CA THR A 75 -1.83 -0.27 8.40
C THR A 75 -3.13 -0.42 7.65
N GLY A 76 -3.46 -1.63 7.27
CA GLY A 76 -4.75 -1.88 6.64
C GLY A 76 -5.12 -3.34 6.55
N VAL A 77 -6.37 -3.54 6.17
CA VAL A 77 -6.98 -4.84 5.94
C VAL A 77 -7.74 -4.80 4.62
N LEU A 78 -7.37 -5.69 3.72
CA LEU A 78 -8.07 -5.93 2.47
C LEU A 78 -8.87 -7.22 2.60
N ARG A 79 -10.14 -7.20 2.18
CA ARG A 79 -11.03 -8.36 2.19
C ARG A 79 -11.59 -8.61 0.81
N LEU A 80 -11.69 -9.88 0.47
CA LEU A 80 -12.36 -10.34 -0.74
C LEU A 80 -13.65 -11.07 -0.36
N ARG A 81 -14.72 -10.72 -1.03
CA ARG A 81 -16.05 -11.35 -0.84
C ARG A 81 -16.67 -11.67 -2.17
N GLU A 82 -17.33 -12.82 -2.26
CA GLU A 82 -18.17 -13.12 -3.40
C GLU A 82 -19.51 -12.39 -3.26
N ALA A 83 -19.94 -11.72 -4.31
CA ALA A 83 -21.20 -10.99 -4.38
C ALA A 83 -21.79 -11.09 -5.80
N GLY A 84 -22.87 -11.90 -5.95
CA GLY A 84 -23.61 -12.01 -7.21
C GLY A 84 -22.78 -12.48 -8.41
N GLY A 85 -21.88 -13.46 -8.22
CA GLY A 85 -20.99 -13.97 -9.26
C GLY A 85 -19.78 -13.06 -9.58
N GLN A 86 -19.62 -12.00 -8.81
CA GLN A 86 -18.47 -11.08 -8.86
C GLN A 86 -17.66 -11.16 -7.58
N CYS A 87 -16.44 -10.65 -7.62
CA CYS A 87 -15.61 -10.50 -6.43
C CYS A 87 -15.63 -9.03 -6.01
N GLU A 88 -16.12 -8.79 -4.79
CA GLU A 88 -16.02 -7.49 -4.15
C GLU A 88 -14.72 -7.42 -3.34
N ARG A 89 -13.95 -6.36 -3.55
CA ARG A 89 -12.75 -6.04 -2.79
C ARG A 89 -13.01 -4.81 -1.92
N THR A 90 -12.89 -4.97 -0.61
CA THR A 90 -12.92 -3.86 0.34
C THR A 90 -11.55 -3.67 0.96
N MET A 91 -11.17 -2.43 1.22
CA MET A 91 -9.93 -2.09 1.91
C MET A 91 -10.23 -1.04 2.98
N ASP A 92 -9.87 -1.36 4.21
CA ASP A 92 -9.88 -0.44 5.34
C ASP A 92 -8.43 -0.16 5.72
N GLY A 93 -8.03 1.08 5.72
CA GLY A 93 -6.66 1.47 6.02
C GLY A 93 -6.59 2.70 6.91
N GLU A 94 -5.52 2.81 7.65
CA GLU A 94 -5.21 3.94 8.51
C GLU A 94 -3.79 4.42 8.25
N ILE A 95 -3.63 5.73 8.09
CA ILE A 95 -2.35 6.40 7.97
C ILE A 95 -2.25 7.40 9.11
N LYS A 96 -1.23 7.25 9.94
CA LYS A 96 -0.93 8.16 11.06
C LYS A 96 0.41 8.83 10.81
N LEU A 97 0.42 10.15 10.89
CA LEU A 97 1.63 10.95 10.91
C LEU A 97 1.89 11.43 12.34
N LYS A 98 2.98 10.96 12.93
CA LYS A 98 3.43 11.33 14.28
C LYS A 98 4.45 12.45 14.18
N LEU A 99 3.97 13.68 13.99
CA LEU A 99 4.83 14.87 13.93
C LEU A 99 4.91 15.55 15.28
N PRO A 100 6.02 16.30 15.56
CA PRO A 100 6.12 17.15 16.73
C PRO A 100 4.93 18.12 16.83
N PHE A 101 4.59 18.52 18.05
CA PHE A 101 3.40 19.33 18.35
C PHE A 101 3.23 20.56 17.44
N PHE A 102 4.31 21.28 17.17
CA PHE A 102 4.28 22.49 16.31
C PHE A 102 4.07 22.18 14.81
N LEU A 103 4.19 20.91 14.40
CA LEU A 103 3.94 20.45 13.04
C LEU A 103 2.62 19.66 12.88
N LYS A 104 1.84 19.52 13.95
CA LYS A 104 0.54 18.82 13.91
C LYS A 104 -0.41 19.31 12.81
N PRO A 105 -0.57 20.61 12.55
CA PRO A 105 -1.41 21.10 11.46
C PRO A 105 -0.95 20.58 10.08
N LEU A 106 0.37 20.43 9.88
CA LEU A 106 0.93 19.86 8.65
C LEU A 106 0.66 18.35 8.53
N ALA A 107 0.58 17.62 9.67
CA ALA A 107 0.22 16.22 9.68
C ALA A 107 -1.19 16.00 9.12
N MET A 108 -2.18 16.78 9.52
CA MET A 108 -3.56 16.67 9.04
C MET A 108 -3.65 16.90 7.53
N VAL A 109 -2.94 17.91 7.00
CA VAL A 109 -2.89 18.19 5.57
C VAL A 109 -2.18 17.06 4.83
N GLY A 110 -1.05 16.57 5.37
CA GLY A 110 -0.28 15.47 4.81
C GLY A 110 -1.10 14.17 4.73
N GLU A 111 -1.81 13.81 5.78
CA GLU A 111 -2.71 12.65 5.81
C GLU A 111 -3.80 12.74 4.74
N ALA A 112 -4.45 13.89 4.61
CA ALA A 112 -5.47 14.11 3.60
C ALA A 112 -4.93 13.99 2.16
N VAL A 113 -3.73 14.51 1.90
CA VAL A 113 -3.05 14.39 0.60
C VAL A 113 -2.71 12.93 0.30
N ILE A 114 -2.14 12.21 1.25
CA ILE A 114 -1.76 10.80 1.08
C ILE A 114 -3.00 9.94 0.84
N GLN A 115 -4.09 10.16 1.58
CA GLN A 115 -5.34 9.44 1.38
C GLN A 115 -5.90 9.69 -0.02
N ARG A 116 -5.96 10.94 -0.46
CA ARG A 116 -6.45 11.31 -1.79
C ARG A 116 -5.63 10.67 -2.91
N GLU A 117 -4.31 10.74 -2.82
CA GLU A 117 -3.43 10.15 -3.83
C GLU A 117 -3.47 8.61 -3.79
N GLY A 118 -3.60 8.02 -2.59
CA GLY A 118 -3.80 6.58 -2.41
C GLY A 118 -5.08 6.09 -3.08
N LEU A 119 -6.19 6.79 -2.91
CA LEU A 119 -7.46 6.46 -3.58
C LEU A 119 -7.33 6.53 -5.10
N LYS A 120 -6.66 7.53 -5.66
CA LYS A 120 -6.40 7.61 -7.11
C LYS A 120 -5.60 6.42 -7.63
N ILE A 121 -4.61 5.96 -6.87
CA ILE A 121 -3.82 4.78 -7.23
C ILE A 121 -4.70 3.54 -7.26
N LEU A 122 -5.53 3.33 -6.23
CA LEU A 122 -6.45 2.21 -6.16
C LEU A 122 -7.47 2.21 -7.31
N ASP A 123 -8.02 3.37 -7.64
CA ASP A 123 -8.94 3.52 -8.76
C ASP A 123 -8.25 3.21 -10.10
N ALA A 124 -7.00 3.60 -10.26
CA ALA A 124 -6.21 3.31 -11.46
C ALA A 124 -5.79 1.82 -11.58
N GLU A 125 -5.62 1.13 -10.44
CA GLU A 125 -5.28 -0.29 -10.42
C GLU A 125 -6.45 -1.20 -10.84
N LEU A 126 -7.67 -0.83 -10.54
CA LEU A 126 -8.83 -1.68 -10.74
C LEU A 126 -9.04 -2.14 -12.19
N PRO A 127 -8.97 -1.25 -13.21
CA PRO A 127 -9.07 -1.67 -14.61
C PRO A 127 -7.94 -2.62 -15.03
N VAL A 128 -6.72 -2.39 -14.53
CA VAL A 128 -5.54 -3.22 -14.82
C VAL A 128 -5.72 -4.61 -14.22
N LEU A 129 -6.16 -4.69 -12.97
CA LEU A 129 -6.45 -5.95 -12.29
C LEU A 129 -7.56 -6.73 -12.99
N ASN A 130 -8.66 -6.07 -13.40
CA ASN A 130 -9.76 -6.70 -14.10
C ASN A 130 -9.31 -7.26 -15.45
N ARG A 131 -8.47 -6.54 -16.20
CA ARG A 131 -7.87 -7.02 -17.44
C ARG A 131 -7.00 -8.24 -17.21
N PHE A 132 -6.11 -8.20 -16.23
CA PHE A 132 -5.27 -9.34 -15.86
C PHE A 132 -6.10 -10.59 -15.51
N ILE A 133 -7.16 -10.44 -14.73
CA ILE A 133 -8.07 -11.54 -14.38
C ILE A 133 -8.72 -12.10 -15.64
N ALA A 134 -9.19 -11.26 -16.55
CA ALA A 134 -9.84 -11.71 -17.78
C ALA A 134 -8.86 -12.42 -18.71
N GLU A 135 -7.68 -11.88 -18.92
CA GLU A 135 -6.70 -12.35 -19.91
C GLU A 135 -5.85 -13.51 -19.41
N VAL A 136 -5.53 -13.56 -18.12
CA VAL A 136 -4.58 -14.54 -17.58
C VAL A 136 -5.26 -15.60 -16.72
N VAL A 137 -6.20 -15.21 -15.87
CA VAL A 137 -6.84 -16.13 -14.92
C VAL A 137 -7.99 -16.89 -15.54
N ARG A 138 -8.80 -16.20 -16.35
CA ARG A 138 -10.00 -16.75 -17.00
C ARG A 138 -9.79 -17.17 -18.46
N ALA A 139 -8.60 -16.98 -19.00
CA ALA A 139 -8.30 -17.44 -20.34
C ALA A 139 -8.50 -18.95 -20.45
N PRO A 140 -9.16 -19.45 -21.51
CA PRO A 140 -9.28 -20.89 -21.73
C PRO A 140 -7.88 -21.49 -21.88
N LYS A 141 -7.66 -22.59 -21.14
CA LYS A 141 -6.40 -23.36 -21.23
C LYS A 141 -6.35 -24.16 -22.51
#